data_b020872ff0f325595f92de55bef67e49
#
_entry.id   b020872ff0f325595f92de55bef67e49
#
_cell.length_a   1.000
_cell.length_b   1.000
_cell.length_c   1.000
_cell.angle_alpha   90.00
_cell.angle_beta   90.00
_cell.angle_gamma   90.00
#
_symmetry.space_group_name_H-M   'P 1'
#
loop_
_entity.id
_entity.type
_entity.pdbx_description
1 polymer ?
#
loop_
_entity_poly.entity_id
_entity_poly.type
_entity_poly.pdbx_seq_one_letter_code
_entity_poly.pdbx_strand_id
1 'polypeptide(L)'
;MEMKGRLDDEGNYRTAPLCYGDPDELYEPLDQMQGEKVAKVKVGMYEANRDGLIADMLLEAIPDLQLRLDANRSWTPAKAQMFAKYVKPEHRARIQFIEEPCKTREESRQFAAETGINIAWDESVREPDFRVEKEPHLAAIVIKPTLVGSIERCAELIEQAHALGMKAVISSSIESSFGLTQLARMAQQYTPNVTPGLDTLDLMDYQVVRTWPGSELPVVGLDSEFITEVILD
;
A
#
# COMPACT_ATOMS: atom_id res chain seq x y z
N MET A 1 13.45 -12.31 -13.23
CA MET A 1 13.35 -12.27 -14.71
C MET A 1 12.92 -10.88 -15.11
N GLU A 2 13.68 -10.20 -15.96
CA GLU A 2 13.31 -8.87 -16.44
C GLU A 2 12.10 -9.00 -17.38
N MET A 3 11.07 -8.18 -17.17
CA MET A 3 9.83 -8.26 -17.95
C MET A 3 9.96 -7.51 -19.30
N LYS A 4 11.05 -7.77 -20.03
CA LYS A 4 11.33 -7.13 -21.32
C LYS A 4 10.19 -7.33 -22.32
N GLY A 5 9.70 -6.23 -22.92
CA GLY A 5 8.64 -6.23 -23.92
C GLY A 5 7.24 -6.48 -23.40
N ARG A 6 7.05 -6.62 -22.05
CA ARG A 6 5.73 -6.74 -21.43
C ARG A 6 5.30 -5.48 -20.69
N LEU A 7 6.25 -4.65 -20.29
CA LEU A 7 6.04 -3.39 -19.60
C LEU A 7 6.80 -2.30 -20.35
N ASP A 8 6.23 -1.10 -20.36
CA ASP A 8 6.89 0.09 -20.87
C ASP A 8 8.12 0.44 -20.03
N ASP A 9 9.05 1.20 -20.60
CA ASP A 9 10.27 1.61 -19.89
C ASP A 9 10.01 2.70 -18.86
N GLU A 10 8.90 3.42 -18.98
CA GLU A 10 8.48 4.43 -18.01
C GLU A 10 7.88 3.79 -16.77
N GLY A 11 8.19 4.37 -15.60
CA GLY A 11 7.70 3.92 -14.30
C GLY A 11 7.01 5.02 -13.52
N ASN A 12 5.98 4.68 -12.75
CA ASN A 12 5.40 5.55 -11.75
C ASN A 12 6.20 5.40 -10.44
N TYR A 13 7.17 6.28 -10.27
CA TYR A 13 8.05 6.31 -9.09
C TYR A 13 7.50 7.14 -7.93
N ARG A 14 6.30 7.71 -8.07
CA ARG A 14 5.60 8.26 -6.90
C ARG A 14 5.35 7.11 -5.94
N THR A 15 5.46 7.36 -4.67
CA THR A 15 5.14 6.34 -3.66
C THR A 15 4.44 7.00 -2.48
N ALA A 16 3.48 6.28 -1.90
CA ALA A 16 2.93 6.66 -0.61
C ALA A 16 3.98 6.29 0.46
N PRO A 17 4.58 7.27 1.17
CA PRO A 17 5.58 6.97 2.18
C PRO A 17 4.99 6.04 3.25
N LEU A 18 5.79 5.07 3.68
CA LEU A 18 5.43 4.14 4.75
C LEU A 18 5.78 4.77 6.10
N CYS A 19 4.76 5.17 6.82
CA CYS A 19 4.87 5.88 8.08
C CYS A 19 4.62 4.97 9.28
N TYR A 20 5.49 5.05 10.26
CA TYR A 20 5.36 4.41 11.57
C TYR A 20 6.15 5.24 12.60
N GLY A 21 5.83 5.10 13.89
CA GLY A 21 6.57 5.79 14.95
C GLY A 21 5.87 7.00 15.53
N ASP A 22 6.65 8.05 15.79
CA ASP A 22 6.16 9.27 16.43
C ASP A 22 5.48 10.20 15.43
N PRO A 23 4.24 10.65 15.68
CA PRO A 23 3.54 11.58 14.80
C PRO A 23 4.27 12.92 14.63
N ASP A 24 5.03 13.37 15.63
CA ASP A 24 5.79 14.61 15.53
C ASP A 24 6.93 14.51 14.49
N GLU A 25 7.51 13.31 14.32
CA GLU A 25 8.52 13.05 13.30
C GLU A 25 7.91 12.91 11.89
N LEU A 26 6.63 12.56 11.80
CA LEU A 26 5.92 12.36 10.53
C LEU A 26 5.38 13.66 9.95
N TYR A 27 5.09 14.66 10.77
CA TYR A 27 4.41 15.87 10.33
C TYR A 27 5.16 16.61 9.22
N GLU A 28 6.41 16.99 9.47
CA GLU A 28 7.19 17.81 8.55
C GLU A 28 7.42 17.13 7.19
N PRO A 29 7.84 15.85 7.09
CA PRO A 29 7.97 15.17 5.82
C PRO A 29 6.67 15.08 5.04
N LEU A 30 5.54 14.85 5.71
CA LEU A 30 4.23 14.73 5.05
C LEU A 30 3.69 16.09 4.61
N ASP A 31 3.90 17.14 5.40
CA ASP A 31 3.46 18.49 5.03
C ASP A 31 4.26 19.05 3.84
N GLN A 32 5.54 18.69 3.71
CA GLN A 32 6.41 19.10 2.61
C GLN A 32 6.24 18.29 1.31
N MET A 33 5.41 17.23 1.32
CA MET A 33 5.15 16.45 0.11
C MET A 33 4.65 17.31 -1.03
N GLN A 34 5.16 17.06 -2.24
CA GLN A 34 4.74 17.77 -3.44
C GLN A 34 3.65 16.98 -4.18
N GLY A 35 2.67 17.71 -4.74
CA GLY A 35 1.56 17.12 -5.49
C GLY A 35 0.52 16.48 -4.58
N GLU A 36 -0.01 15.31 -4.97
CA GLU A 36 -1.00 14.57 -4.18
C GLU A 36 -0.35 13.99 -2.92
N LYS A 37 -0.79 14.43 -1.74
CA LYS A 37 -0.29 13.93 -0.45
C LYS A 37 -1.05 12.67 -0.05
N VAL A 38 -0.46 11.53 -0.32
CA VAL A 38 -0.96 10.22 0.12
C VAL A 38 0.11 9.52 0.93
N ALA A 39 -0.18 9.14 2.17
CA ALA A 39 0.74 8.40 3.04
C ALA A 39 0.12 7.07 3.48
N LYS A 40 0.95 6.05 3.64
CA LYS A 40 0.56 4.77 4.23
C LYS A 40 1.04 4.72 5.67
N VAL A 41 0.11 4.63 6.63
CA VAL A 41 0.42 4.55 8.05
C VAL A 41 0.15 3.15 8.57
N LYS A 42 1.15 2.56 9.20
CA LYS A 42 1.03 1.28 9.88
C LYS A 42 0.25 1.45 11.17
N VAL A 43 -0.82 0.68 11.33
CA VAL A 43 -1.68 0.67 12.52
C VAL A 43 -1.80 -0.75 13.08
N GLY A 44 -2.35 -0.88 14.30
CA GLY A 44 -2.53 -2.18 14.92
C GLY A 44 -1.29 -2.73 15.63
N MET A 45 -0.18 -2.00 15.61
CA MET A 45 1.02 -2.31 16.40
C MET A 45 0.89 -1.85 17.85
N TYR A 46 0.07 -0.84 18.07
CA TYR A 46 -0.20 -0.24 19.37
C TYR A 46 -1.69 -0.34 19.72
N GLU A 47 -2.12 0.39 20.76
CA GLU A 47 -3.53 0.46 21.12
C GLU A 47 -4.34 1.23 20.05
N ALA A 48 -5.49 0.71 19.69
CA ALA A 48 -6.32 1.24 18.61
C ALA A 48 -6.77 2.70 18.81
N ASN A 49 -6.96 3.13 20.05
CA ASN A 49 -7.26 4.53 20.38
C ASN A 49 -6.07 5.46 20.05
N ARG A 50 -4.83 5.01 20.30
CA ARG A 50 -3.61 5.75 19.92
C ARG A 50 -3.51 5.86 18.40
N ASP A 51 -3.71 4.77 17.69
CA ASP A 51 -3.68 4.76 16.21
C ASP A 51 -4.73 5.73 15.64
N GLY A 52 -5.94 5.74 16.22
CA GLY A 52 -7.01 6.67 15.83
C GLY A 52 -6.65 8.13 16.10
N LEU A 53 -6.07 8.43 17.26
CA LEU A 53 -5.61 9.78 17.60
C LEU A 53 -4.51 10.26 16.64
N ILE A 54 -3.51 9.42 16.33
CA ILE A 54 -2.44 9.77 15.41
C ILE A 54 -3.00 10.07 14.02
N ALA A 55 -3.86 9.21 13.49
CA ALA A 55 -4.50 9.43 12.21
C ALA A 55 -5.30 10.75 12.19
N ASP A 56 -6.07 11.03 13.25
CA ASP A 56 -6.86 12.24 13.37
C ASP A 56 -5.98 13.50 13.45
N MET A 57 -4.90 13.45 14.25
CA MET A 57 -3.95 14.57 14.39
C MET A 57 -3.25 14.90 13.07
N LEU A 58 -2.78 13.89 12.31
CA LEU A 58 -2.16 14.10 11.00
C LEU A 58 -3.15 14.72 10.02
N LEU A 59 -4.39 14.23 9.99
CA LEU A 59 -5.45 14.76 9.14
C LEU A 59 -5.89 16.18 9.55
N GLU A 60 -5.87 16.52 10.82
CA GLU A 60 -6.14 17.87 11.31
C GLU A 60 -5.04 18.85 10.89
N ALA A 61 -3.79 18.42 11.09
CA ALA A 61 -2.62 19.27 10.88
C ALA A 61 -2.30 19.51 9.40
N ILE A 62 -2.62 18.53 8.51
CA ILE A 62 -2.33 18.58 7.08
C ILE A 62 -3.63 18.43 6.28
N PRO A 63 -4.30 19.55 5.90
CA PRO A 63 -5.65 19.52 5.35
C PRO A 63 -5.81 18.78 4.01
N ASP A 64 -4.75 18.68 3.20
CA ASP A 64 -4.74 18.00 1.89
C ASP A 64 -4.17 16.57 1.95
N LEU A 65 -3.78 16.09 3.13
CA LEU A 65 -3.30 14.73 3.33
C LEU A 65 -4.44 13.72 3.20
N GLN A 66 -4.16 12.63 2.51
CA GLN A 66 -4.99 11.42 2.48
C GLN A 66 -4.20 10.24 3.08
N LEU A 67 -4.86 9.44 3.88
CA LEU A 67 -4.24 8.29 4.53
C LEU A 67 -4.73 6.98 3.93
N ARG A 68 -3.80 6.05 3.77
CA ARG A 68 -4.03 4.61 3.66
C ARG A 68 -3.52 3.99 4.95
N LEU A 69 -4.33 3.21 5.60
CA LEU A 69 -3.95 2.59 6.87
C LEU A 69 -3.80 1.09 6.66
N ASP A 70 -2.78 0.50 7.28
CA ASP A 70 -2.53 -0.93 7.16
C ASP A 70 -2.53 -1.56 8.55
N ALA A 71 -3.58 -2.30 8.84
CA ALA A 71 -3.80 -2.98 10.12
C ALA A 71 -3.37 -4.46 10.10
N ASN A 72 -3.06 -5.03 8.95
CA ASN A 72 -2.68 -6.44 8.77
C ASN A 72 -3.55 -7.43 9.57
N ARG A 73 -4.85 -7.29 9.50
CA ARG A 73 -5.82 -8.15 10.20
C ARG A 73 -5.63 -8.21 11.73
N SER A 74 -5.00 -7.18 12.33
CA SER A 74 -4.61 -7.24 13.75
C SER A 74 -5.75 -6.91 14.71
N TRP A 75 -6.79 -6.20 14.27
CA TRP A 75 -7.85 -5.76 15.16
C TRP A 75 -8.95 -6.80 15.36
N THR A 76 -9.46 -6.84 16.59
CA THR A 76 -10.80 -7.37 16.86
C THR A 76 -11.84 -6.31 16.51
N PRO A 77 -13.13 -6.67 16.29
CA PRO A 77 -14.19 -5.68 16.05
C PRO A 77 -14.22 -4.56 17.08
N ALA A 78 -14.01 -4.86 18.36
CA ALA A 78 -13.96 -3.87 19.43
C ALA A 78 -12.79 -2.88 19.29
N LYS A 79 -11.61 -3.37 18.89
CA LYS A 79 -10.44 -2.52 18.61
C LYS A 79 -10.67 -1.64 17.39
N ALA A 80 -11.24 -2.18 16.32
CA ALA A 80 -11.58 -1.42 15.12
C ALA A 80 -12.56 -0.29 15.44
N GLN A 81 -13.60 -0.55 16.23
CA GLN A 81 -14.53 0.47 16.70
C GLN A 81 -13.85 1.52 17.59
N MET A 82 -12.91 1.08 18.44
CA MET A 82 -12.14 2.00 19.29
C MET A 82 -11.29 2.95 18.42
N PHE A 83 -10.62 2.44 17.37
CA PHE A 83 -9.94 3.30 16.39
C PHE A 83 -10.90 4.35 15.81
N ALA A 84 -12.03 3.92 15.24
CA ALA A 84 -12.98 4.81 14.58
C ALA A 84 -13.56 5.90 15.52
N LYS A 85 -13.69 5.60 16.81
CA LYS A 85 -14.17 6.55 17.84
C LYS A 85 -13.22 7.75 18.00
N TYR A 86 -11.92 7.54 17.77
CA TYR A 86 -10.89 8.57 17.91
C TYR A 86 -10.55 9.30 16.62
N VAL A 87 -11.22 8.95 15.51
CA VAL A 87 -11.15 9.69 14.25
C VAL A 87 -12.42 10.50 14.07
N LYS A 88 -12.29 11.82 14.00
CA LYS A 88 -13.41 12.73 13.78
C LYS A 88 -14.19 12.37 12.50
N PRO A 89 -15.54 12.44 12.51
CA PRO A 89 -16.34 12.09 11.33
C PRO A 89 -15.93 12.84 10.06
N GLU A 90 -15.58 14.12 10.17
CA GLU A 90 -15.15 14.96 9.04
C GLU A 90 -13.81 14.54 8.44
N HIS A 91 -12.95 13.85 9.18
CA HIS A 91 -11.67 13.37 8.70
C HIS A 91 -11.75 12.01 8.00
N ARG A 92 -12.81 11.23 8.28
CA ARG A 92 -12.95 9.86 7.76
C ARG A 92 -12.94 9.78 6.24
N ALA A 93 -13.48 10.80 5.56
CA ALA A 93 -13.47 10.86 4.10
C ALA A 93 -12.06 10.99 3.48
N ARG A 94 -11.07 11.43 4.27
CA ARG A 94 -9.66 11.51 3.88
C ARG A 94 -8.85 10.25 4.22
N ILE A 95 -9.45 9.28 4.90
CA ILE A 95 -8.94 7.91 4.95
C ILE A 95 -9.40 7.23 3.66
N GLN A 96 -8.50 7.09 2.68
CA GLN A 96 -8.83 6.44 1.41
C GLN A 96 -9.37 5.02 1.65
N PHE A 97 -8.71 4.29 2.55
CA PHE A 97 -9.14 2.97 3.04
C PHE A 97 -8.25 2.51 4.22
N ILE A 98 -8.75 1.49 4.92
CA ILE A 98 -7.94 0.67 5.83
C ILE A 98 -7.80 -0.72 5.21
N GLU A 99 -6.55 -1.16 5.02
CA GLU A 99 -6.24 -2.51 4.53
C GLU A 99 -6.57 -3.53 5.62
N GLU A 100 -7.51 -4.42 5.33
CA GLU A 100 -7.93 -5.55 6.18
C GLU A 100 -7.88 -5.27 7.70
N PRO A 101 -8.74 -4.38 8.21
CA PRO A 101 -8.68 -3.96 9.62
C PRO A 101 -8.85 -5.12 10.61
N CYS A 102 -9.73 -6.08 10.30
CA CYS A 102 -10.09 -7.18 11.19
C CYS A 102 -9.60 -8.53 10.67
N LYS A 103 -9.69 -9.55 11.51
CA LYS A 103 -9.19 -10.90 11.20
C LYS A 103 -9.92 -11.56 10.04
N THR A 104 -11.20 -11.27 9.88
CA THR A 104 -12.03 -11.83 8.82
C THR A 104 -12.57 -10.73 7.93
N ARG A 105 -12.89 -11.11 6.67
CA ARG A 105 -13.55 -10.19 5.72
C ARG A 105 -14.91 -9.70 6.25
N GLU A 106 -15.64 -10.58 6.91
CA GLU A 106 -16.95 -10.22 7.47
C GLU A 106 -16.85 -9.17 8.58
N GLU A 107 -15.92 -9.34 9.52
CA GLU A 107 -15.69 -8.35 10.56
C GLU A 107 -15.23 -7.01 9.98
N SER A 108 -14.40 -7.03 8.93
CA SER A 108 -13.96 -5.81 8.22
C SER A 108 -15.12 -5.12 7.50
N ARG A 109 -16.03 -5.87 6.87
CA ARG A 109 -17.26 -5.34 6.27
C ARG A 109 -18.17 -4.69 7.30
N GLN A 110 -18.38 -5.37 8.42
CA GLN A 110 -19.18 -4.85 9.52
C GLN A 110 -18.59 -3.54 10.05
N PHE A 111 -17.29 -3.50 10.29
CA PHE A 111 -16.60 -2.26 10.68
C PHE A 111 -16.86 -1.12 9.69
N ALA A 112 -16.69 -1.38 8.40
CA ALA A 112 -16.87 -0.37 7.36
C ALA A 112 -18.32 0.14 7.31
N ALA A 113 -19.30 -0.75 7.40
CA ALA A 113 -20.72 -0.42 7.42
C ALA A 113 -21.12 0.44 8.64
N GLU A 114 -20.56 0.13 9.82
CA GLU A 114 -20.89 0.83 11.07
C GLU A 114 -20.19 2.21 11.19
N THR A 115 -19.00 2.36 10.58
CA THR A 115 -18.18 3.57 10.75
C THR A 115 -18.19 4.50 9.55
N GLY A 116 -18.56 4.00 8.37
CA GLY A 116 -18.45 4.71 7.09
C GLY A 116 -17.01 4.87 6.60
N ILE A 117 -16.02 4.27 7.28
CA ILE A 117 -14.62 4.26 6.83
C ILE A 117 -14.45 3.18 5.79
N ASN A 118 -13.86 3.54 4.65
CA ASN A 118 -13.61 2.60 3.57
C ASN A 118 -12.53 1.58 3.95
N ILE A 119 -12.64 0.38 3.37
CA ILE A 119 -11.65 -0.69 3.49
C ILE A 119 -11.05 -1.06 2.14
N ALA A 120 -9.95 -1.79 2.17
CA ALA A 120 -9.33 -2.44 1.02
C ALA A 120 -8.96 -3.89 1.34
N TRP A 121 -8.94 -4.73 0.30
CA TRP A 121 -8.42 -6.09 0.40
C TRP A 121 -6.95 -6.14 -0.03
N ASP A 122 -6.08 -6.75 0.78
CA ASP A 122 -4.67 -7.07 0.52
C ASP A 122 -4.44 -8.59 0.62
N GLU A 123 -4.44 -9.13 1.83
CA GLU A 123 -4.21 -10.55 2.05
C GLU A 123 -5.27 -11.41 1.38
N SER A 124 -6.52 -10.96 1.37
CA SER A 124 -7.63 -11.65 0.70
C SER A 124 -7.44 -11.78 -0.80
N VAL A 125 -6.76 -10.83 -1.45
CA VAL A 125 -6.52 -10.86 -2.90
C VAL A 125 -5.72 -12.09 -3.33
N ARG A 126 -4.93 -12.65 -2.42
CA ARG A 126 -4.07 -13.82 -2.65
C ARG A 126 -4.76 -15.16 -2.37
N GLU A 127 -5.96 -15.12 -1.82
CA GLU A 127 -6.73 -16.34 -1.52
C GLU A 127 -7.20 -16.98 -2.85
N PRO A 128 -7.12 -18.33 -3.00
CA PRO A 128 -7.37 -19.00 -4.28
C PRO A 128 -8.80 -18.79 -4.83
N ASP A 129 -9.75 -18.58 -3.94
CA ASP A 129 -11.18 -18.35 -4.24
C ASP A 129 -11.55 -16.86 -4.33
N PHE A 130 -10.59 -15.97 -4.20
CA PHE A 130 -10.85 -14.53 -4.24
C PHE A 130 -11.46 -14.11 -5.58
N ARG A 131 -12.51 -13.32 -5.49
CA ARG A 131 -13.18 -12.66 -6.62
C ARG A 131 -13.30 -11.17 -6.30
N VAL A 132 -13.09 -10.36 -7.32
CA VAL A 132 -13.30 -8.91 -7.20
C VAL A 132 -14.80 -8.65 -7.31
N GLU A 133 -15.41 -8.27 -6.22
CA GLU A 133 -16.83 -7.97 -6.14
C GLU A 133 -17.04 -6.57 -5.59
N LYS A 134 -18.08 -5.89 -6.06
CA LYS A 134 -18.43 -4.57 -5.51
C LYS A 134 -19.18 -4.74 -4.21
N GLU A 135 -18.61 -4.17 -3.18
CA GLU A 135 -19.20 -4.18 -1.83
C GLU A 135 -19.32 -2.74 -1.30
N PRO A 136 -20.30 -2.47 -0.42
CA PRO A 136 -20.38 -1.16 0.26
C PRO A 136 -19.07 -0.89 1.02
N HIS A 137 -18.55 0.33 0.89
CA HIS A 137 -17.31 0.77 1.54
C HIS A 137 -16.02 0.01 1.15
N LEU A 138 -16.06 -0.91 0.19
CA LEU A 138 -14.86 -1.46 -0.41
C LEU A 138 -14.34 -0.49 -1.48
N ALA A 139 -13.26 0.22 -1.18
CA ALA A 139 -12.73 1.26 -2.04
C ALA A 139 -11.61 0.78 -2.97
N ALA A 140 -10.88 -0.25 -2.57
CA ALA A 140 -9.70 -0.68 -3.30
C ALA A 140 -9.37 -2.16 -3.09
N ILE A 141 -8.54 -2.68 -4.01
CA ILE A 141 -7.73 -3.87 -3.81
C ILE A 141 -6.24 -3.48 -3.86
N VAL A 142 -5.44 -4.09 -3.01
CA VAL A 142 -3.99 -3.93 -2.99
C VAL A 142 -3.37 -5.15 -3.66
N ILE A 143 -2.57 -4.91 -4.69
CA ILE A 143 -1.96 -5.97 -5.50
C ILE A 143 -0.46 -5.97 -5.26
N LYS A 144 0.05 -7.05 -4.71
CA LYS A 144 1.48 -7.34 -4.57
C LYS A 144 1.87 -8.37 -5.61
N PRO A 145 2.39 -7.95 -6.79
CA PRO A 145 2.56 -8.84 -7.93
C PRO A 145 3.42 -10.07 -7.65
N THR A 146 4.45 -9.94 -6.83
CA THR A 146 5.31 -11.06 -6.42
C THR A 146 4.57 -12.12 -5.60
N LEU A 147 3.45 -11.77 -4.95
CA LEU A 147 2.62 -12.68 -4.16
C LEU A 147 1.37 -13.14 -4.90
N VAL A 148 0.86 -12.35 -5.84
CA VAL A 148 -0.30 -12.69 -6.67
C VAL A 148 0.05 -13.67 -7.77
N GLY A 149 1.27 -13.55 -8.34
CA GLY A 149 1.82 -14.47 -9.34
C GLY A 149 2.14 -13.80 -10.67
N SER A 150 1.41 -14.09 -11.75
CA SER A 150 1.75 -13.57 -13.06
C SER A 150 1.25 -12.13 -13.29
N ILE A 151 1.88 -11.43 -14.25
CA ILE A 151 1.43 -10.09 -14.68
C ILE A 151 0.00 -10.15 -15.21
N GLU A 152 -0.31 -11.19 -15.99
CA GLU A 152 -1.63 -11.39 -16.57
C GLU A 152 -2.69 -11.47 -15.47
N ARG A 153 -2.42 -12.24 -14.41
CA ARG A 153 -3.33 -12.33 -13.27
C ARG A 153 -3.50 -11.00 -12.55
N CYS A 154 -2.42 -10.25 -12.37
CA CYS A 154 -2.48 -8.91 -11.80
C CYS A 154 -3.32 -7.96 -12.66
N ALA A 155 -3.11 -7.98 -13.99
CA ALA A 155 -3.86 -7.16 -14.95
C ALA A 155 -5.37 -7.50 -14.90
N GLU A 156 -5.73 -8.79 -14.91
CA GLU A 156 -7.12 -9.22 -14.78
C GLU A 156 -7.80 -8.68 -13.51
N LEU A 157 -7.13 -8.75 -12.36
CA LEU A 157 -7.66 -8.22 -11.10
C LEU A 157 -7.83 -6.70 -11.14
N ILE A 158 -6.86 -5.99 -11.74
CA ILE A 158 -6.92 -4.54 -11.92
C ILE A 158 -8.11 -4.15 -12.80
N GLU A 159 -8.26 -4.82 -13.95
CA GLU A 159 -9.37 -4.57 -14.87
C GLU A 159 -10.73 -4.82 -14.21
N GLN A 160 -10.87 -5.90 -13.45
CA GLN A 160 -12.09 -6.20 -12.70
C GLN A 160 -12.39 -5.12 -11.66
N ALA A 161 -11.39 -4.66 -10.90
CA ALA A 161 -11.56 -3.59 -9.92
C ALA A 161 -12.00 -2.28 -10.59
N HIS A 162 -11.34 -1.90 -11.69
CA HIS A 162 -11.68 -0.70 -12.44
C HIS A 162 -13.10 -0.76 -13.04
N ALA A 163 -13.51 -1.92 -13.58
CA ALA A 163 -14.85 -2.12 -14.11
C ALA A 163 -15.95 -1.94 -13.05
N LEU A 164 -15.61 -2.19 -11.77
CA LEU A 164 -16.49 -1.98 -10.63
C LEU A 164 -16.36 -0.60 -9.96
N GLY A 165 -15.53 0.28 -10.53
CA GLY A 165 -15.27 1.63 -9.99
C GLY A 165 -14.45 1.64 -8.70
N MET A 166 -13.66 0.58 -8.46
CA MET A 166 -12.73 0.50 -7.34
C MET A 166 -11.31 0.88 -7.79
N LYS A 167 -10.49 1.33 -6.85
CA LYS A 167 -9.05 1.52 -7.08
C LYS A 167 -8.33 0.16 -7.03
N ALA A 168 -7.30 0.01 -7.85
CA ALA A 168 -6.30 -1.03 -7.70
C ALA A 168 -4.96 -0.35 -7.36
N VAL A 169 -4.31 -0.77 -6.30
CA VAL A 169 -3.04 -0.20 -5.82
C VAL A 169 -1.95 -1.23 -6.01
N ILE A 170 -0.98 -0.96 -6.87
CA ILE A 170 0.25 -1.75 -6.93
C ILE A 170 1.07 -1.46 -5.69
N SER A 171 1.46 -2.49 -4.96
CA SER A 171 2.24 -2.38 -3.74
C SER A 171 3.39 -3.38 -3.74
N SER A 172 4.45 -3.02 -3.05
CA SER A 172 5.59 -3.92 -2.80
C SER A 172 5.29 -4.88 -1.65
N SER A 173 6.01 -6.01 -1.65
CA SER A 173 6.06 -6.91 -0.50
C SER A 173 7.44 -6.91 0.14
N ILE A 174 8.45 -6.49 -0.23
CA ILE A 174 9.86 -6.30 0.14
C ILE A 174 10.72 -6.79 -1.04
N GLU A 175 10.68 -6.03 -2.12
CA GLU A 175 11.50 -6.28 -3.29
C GLU A 175 12.77 -5.45 -3.26
N SER A 176 13.83 -5.96 -3.92
CA SER A 176 15.01 -5.16 -4.23
C SER A 176 14.68 -4.00 -5.14
N SER A 177 15.59 -3.03 -5.28
CA SER A 177 15.42 -1.90 -6.21
C SER A 177 15.14 -2.33 -7.65
N PHE A 178 15.71 -3.48 -8.08
CA PHE A 178 15.39 -4.09 -9.37
C PHE A 178 13.91 -4.50 -9.45
N GLY A 179 13.40 -5.19 -8.43
CA GLY A 179 11.99 -5.58 -8.34
C GLY A 179 11.07 -4.37 -8.27
N LEU A 180 11.37 -3.39 -7.40
CA LEU A 180 10.60 -2.16 -7.27
C LEU A 180 10.48 -1.39 -8.60
N THR A 181 11.56 -1.36 -9.40
CA THR A 181 11.51 -0.76 -10.75
C THR A 181 10.50 -1.47 -11.65
N GLN A 182 10.38 -2.80 -11.57
CA GLN A 182 9.36 -3.52 -12.33
C GLN A 182 7.94 -3.18 -11.83
N LEU A 183 7.76 -3.07 -10.50
CA LEU A 183 6.47 -2.66 -9.93
C LEU A 183 6.08 -1.22 -10.30
N ALA A 184 7.05 -0.30 -10.34
CA ALA A 184 6.82 1.07 -10.80
C ALA A 184 6.36 1.12 -12.28
N ARG A 185 6.92 0.26 -13.14
CA ARG A 185 6.49 0.12 -14.54
C ARG A 185 5.07 -0.46 -14.64
N MET A 186 4.77 -1.49 -13.83
CA MET A 186 3.39 -2.01 -13.76
C MET A 186 2.41 -0.94 -13.29
N ALA A 187 2.78 -0.16 -12.27
CA ALA A 187 1.95 0.93 -11.77
C ALA A 187 1.69 2.00 -12.85
N GLN A 188 2.72 2.36 -13.63
CA GLN A 188 2.56 3.30 -14.74
C GLN A 188 1.61 2.76 -15.83
N GLN A 189 1.74 1.49 -16.17
CA GLN A 189 0.97 0.89 -17.25
C GLN A 189 -0.49 0.61 -16.86
N TYR A 190 -0.73 0.08 -15.67
CA TYR A 190 -2.05 -0.42 -15.27
C TYR A 190 -2.83 0.50 -14.32
N THR A 191 -2.13 1.33 -13.53
CA THR A 191 -2.74 2.21 -12.52
C THR A 191 -2.10 3.60 -12.50
N PRO A 192 -1.94 4.31 -13.66
CA PRO A 192 -1.13 5.52 -13.78
C PRO A 192 -1.60 6.67 -12.90
N ASN A 193 -2.88 6.70 -12.57
CA ASN A 193 -3.52 7.75 -11.77
C ASN A 193 -3.61 7.40 -10.28
N VAL A 194 -2.99 6.31 -9.85
CA VAL A 194 -2.98 5.87 -8.45
C VAL A 194 -1.55 5.89 -7.95
N THR A 195 -1.31 6.58 -6.84
CA THR A 195 -0.01 6.55 -6.18
C THR A 195 0.25 5.13 -5.66
N PRO A 196 1.31 4.42 -6.11
CA PRO A 196 1.60 3.07 -5.66
C PRO A 196 2.20 3.04 -4.25
N GLY A 197 2.21 1.87 -3.62
CA GLY A 197 2.81 1.62 -2.31
C GLY A 197 4.17 0.92 -2.45
N LEU A 198 5.21 1.64 -2.87
CA LEU A 198 6.53 1.07 -3.19
C LEU A 198 7.64 1.50 -2.22
N ASP A 199 7.27 2.06 -1.07
CA ASP A 199 8.21 2.62 -0.09
C ASP A 199 8.74 1.55 0.87
N THR A 200 9.51 0.62 0.33
CA THR A 200 10.07 -0.50 1.13
C THR A 200 11.58 -0.69 0.91
N LEU A 201 12.23 0.19 0.12
CA LEU A 201 13.65 0.02 -0.19
C LEU A 201 14.54 0.25 1.02
N ASP A 202 14.16 1.13 1.94
CA ASP A 202 14.91 1.41 3.19
C ASP A 202 14.96 0.21 4.16
N LEU A 203 14.23 -0.87 3.85
CA LEU A 203 14.36 -2.15 4.53
C LEU A 203 15.53 -2.99 4.01
N MET A 204 16.26 -2.49 3.00
CA MET A 204 17.41 -3.16 2.38
C MET A 204 18.70 -2.41 2.71
N ASP A 205 19.82 -3.13 2.63
CA ASP A 205 21.16 -2.55 2.79
C ASP A 205 21.73 -2.03 1.47
N TYR A 206 21.24 -2.52 0.33
CA TYR A 206 21.77 -2.26 -1.00
C TYR A 206 20.67 -2.11 -2.05
N GLN A 207 20.98 -1.34 -3.08
CA GLN A 207 20.26 -1.37 -4.35
C GLN A 207 20.87 -2.45 -5.26
N VAL A 208 20.02 -3.21 -5.95
CA VAL A 208 20.46 -4.31 -6.81
C VAL A 208 20.29 -3.91 -8.27
N VAL A 209 21.39 -3.85 -9.01
CA VAL A 209 21.49 -3.62 -10.47
C VAL A 209 20.92 -2.27 -10.93
N ARG A 210 19.79 -1.83 -10.38
CA ARG A 210 19.10 -0.59 -10.75
C ARG A 210 19.01 0.35 -9.57
N THR A 211 19.22 1.64 -9.82
CA THR A 211 18.99 2.69 -8.84
C THR A 211 17.50 2.96 -8.68
N TRP A 212 17.09 3.26 -7.46
CA TRP A 212 15.77 3.77 -7.12
C TRP A 212 15.87 5.29 -6.92
N PRO A 213 14.98 6.09 -7.52
CA PRO A 213 15.04 7.55 -7.38
C PRO A 213 14.95 7.97 -5.91
N GLY A 214 15.89 8.84 -5.51
CA GLY A 214 15.95 9.36 -4.14
C GLY A 214 16.66 8.47 -3.11
N SER A 215 17.03 7.24 -3.46
CA SER A 215 17.77 6.36 -2.54
C SER A 215 19.29 6.61 -2.61
N GLU A 216 19.91 6.72 -1.44
CA GLU A 216 21.36 6.86 -1.26
C GLU A 216 22.05 5.49 -0.96
N LEU A 217 21.30 4.41 -0.90
CA LEU A 217 21.87 3.09 -0.66
C LEU A 217 22.88 2.70 -1.75
N PRO A 218 23.99 2.03 -1.40
CA PRO A 218 24.99 1.61 -2.38
C PRO A 218 24.39 0.62 -3.40
N VAL A 219 24.86 0.72 -4.64
CA VAL A 219 24.39 -0.14 -5.74
C VAL A 219 25.35 -1.31 -5.93
N VAL A 220 24.82 -2.53 -5.94
CA VAL A 220 25.57 -3.74 -6.27
C VAL A 220 25.21 -4.24 -7.67
N GLY A 221 26.23 -4.56 -8.46
CA GLY A 221 26.07 -5.16 -9.80
C GLY A 221 25.94 -6.69 -9.74
N LEU A 222 25.66 -7.31 -10.89
CA LEU A 222 25.54 -8.77 -11.01
C LEU A 222 26.84 -9.51 -10.71
N ASP A 223 27.98 -8.83 -10.75
CA ASP A 223 29.32 -9.34 -10.43
C ASP A 223 29.66 -9.25 -8.92
N SER A 224 28.76 -8.75 -8.13
CA SER A 224 28.95 -8.61 -6.68
C SER A 224 28.94 -9.98 -5.99
N GLU A 225 29.82 -10.15 -5.00
CA GLU A 225 29.84 -11.34 -4.12
C GLU A 225 28.55 -11.55 -3.31
N PHE A 226 27.72 -10.51 -3.19
CA PHE A 226 26.40 -10.57 -2.54
C PHE A 226 25.31 -11.16 -3.44
N ILE A 227 25.59 -11.36 -4.73
CA ILE A 227 24.62 -11.91 -5.69
C ILE A 227 25.06 -13.34 -6.03
N THR A 228 24.23 -14.30 -5.62
CA THR A 228 24.42 -15.70 -5.96
C THR A 228 23.53 -16.09 -7.12
N GLU A 229 24.09 -16.67 -8.18
CA GLU A 229 23.31 -17.24 -9.26
C GLU A 229 22.60 -18.51 -8.78
N VAL A 230 21.28 -18.54 -8.89
CA VAL A 230 20.48 -19.74 -8.64
C VAL A 230 20.06 -20.30 -9.98
N ILE A 231 20.62 -21.45 -10.35
CA ILE A 231 20.21 -22.22 -11.51
C ILE A 231 19.00 -23.08 -11.08
N LEU A 232 17.84 -22.78 -11.64
CA LEU A 232 16.65 -23.62 -11.47
C LEU A 232 16.66 -24.65 -12.60
N ASP A 233 16.83 -25.92 -12.24
CA ASP A 233 16.72 -27.05 -13.17
C ASP A 233 15.28 -27.29 -13.63
#